data_7c5ba6f0eedbd689a70ecbcc88c53068
#
_entry.id   7c5ba6f0eedbd689a70ecbcc88c53068
#
_cell.length_a   1.000
_cell.length_b   1.000
_cell.length_c   1.000
_cell.angle_alpha   90.00
_cell.angle_beta   90.00
_cell.angle_gamma   90.00
#
_symmetry.space_group_name_H-M   'P 1'
#
loop_
_entity.id
_entity.type
_entity.pdbx_description
1 polymer ?
#
loop_
_entity_poly.entity_id
_entity_poly.type
_entity_poly.pdbx_seq_one_letter_code
_entity_poly.pdbx_strand_id
1 'polypeptide(L)'
;MHPLAFLEVYMIRVMVNGAGGKMGREVVKAVHNDPELTLVGGIDPTKAGQDVGSVAGIEQLGITMNASIDEVLGTNKPDVIVDFTNPAVIYENAKKMLSAGIHVVIGTTGLTAEQRDELDAIGRQN
;
A
#
# COMPACT_ATOMS: atom_id res chain seq x y z
N MET A 1 -14.64 -19.72 20.54
CA MET A 1 -13.99 -18.97 19.43
C MET A 1 -13.87 -19.87 18.22
N HIS A 2 -14.31 -19.40 17.06
CA HIS A 2 -14.24 -20.17 15.84
C HIS A 2 -12.82 -20.08 15.24
N PRO A 3 -12.16 -21.22 14.88
CA PRO A 3 -10.79 -21.19 14.38
C PRO A 3 -10.58 -20.34 13.12
N LEU A 4 -11.57 -20.31 12.22
CA LEU A 4 -11.46 -19.49 11.00
C LEU A 4 -11.46 -18.01 11.31
N ALA A 5 -12.32 -17.55 12.22
CA ALA A 5 -12.33 -16.15 12.62
C ALA A 5 -11.01 -15.76 13.30
N PHE A 6 -10.44 -16.65 14.09
CA PHE A 6 -9.15 -16.42 14.72
C PHE A 6 -8.03 -16.26 13.68
N LEU A 7 -8.01 -17.11 12.66
CA LEU A 7 -7.01 -17.04 11.60
C LEU A 7 -7.12 -15.75 10.78
N GLU A 8 -8.34 -15.30 10.49
CA GLU A 8 -8.55 -14.06 9.73
C GLU A 8 -7.97 -12.83 10.43
N VAL A 9 -7.97 -12.81 11.76
CA VAL A 9 -7.42 -11.70 12.54
C VAL A 9 -5.92 -11.51 12.27
N TYR A 10 -5.20 -12.55 11.88
CA TYR A 10 -3.77 -12.51 11.65
C TYR A 10 -3.37 -12.25 10.20
N MET A 11 -4.32 -12.11 9.28
CA MET A 11 -4.01 -11.75 7.90
C MET A 11 -3.63 -10.28 7.81
N ILE A 12 -2.49 -10.01 7.21
CA ILE A 12 -1.97 -8.65 7.04
C ILE A 12 -2.66 -8.01 5.84
N ARG A 13 -3.28 -6.86 6.04
CA ARG A 13 -3.99 -6.11 5.01
C ARG A 13 -3.01 -5.17 4.31
N VAL A 14 -2.82 -5.37 3.02
CA VAL A 14 -1.80 -4.67 2.23
C VAL A 14 -2.43 -3.85 1.11
N MET A 15 -1.93 -2.63 0.93
CA MET A 15 -2.19 -1.81 -0.24
C MET A 15 -0.88 -1.54 -0.98
N VAL A 16 -0.98 -1.27 -2.27
CA VAL A 16 0.17 -0.93 -3.11
C VAL A 16 0.00 0.49 -3.63
N ASN A 17 0.93 1.38 -3.32
CA ASN A 17 0.98 2.72 -3.87
C ASN A 17 1.88 2.70 -5.10
N GLY A 18 1.39 3.23 -6.21
CA GLY A 18 2.01 3.04 -7.52
C GLY A 18 1.61 1.73 -8.16
N ALA A 19 0.40 1.25 -7.87
CA ALA A 19 -0.06 -0.09 -8.27
C ALA A 19 -0.19 -0.27 -9.78
N GLY A 20 -0.30 0.81 -10.56
CA GLY A 20 -0.37 0.75 -12.01
C GLY A 20 0.98 0.76 -12.72
N GLY A 21 2.06 1.03 -11.99
CA GLY A 21 3.41 1.02 -12.54
C GLY A 21 3.96 -0.40 -12.72
N LYS A 22 5.11 -0.51 -13.36
CA LYS A 22 5.72 -1.81 -13.68
C LYS A 22 5.97 -2.65 -12.42
N MET A 23 6.64 -2.09 -11.43
CA MET A 23 6.92 -2.80 -10.18
C MET A 23 5.68 -2.94 -9.31
N GLY A 24 4.82 -1.91 -9.28
CA GLY A 24 3.58 -1.97 -8.51
C GLY A 24 2.67 -3.11 -8.94
N ARG A 25 2.55 -3.34 -10.25
CA ARG A 25 1.77 -4.47 -10.77
C ARG A 25 2.33 -5.83 -10.33
N GLU A 26 3.66 -5.97 -10.30
CA GLU A 26 4.30 -7.18 -9.82
C GLU A 26 4.06 -7.39 -8.32
N VAL A 27 4.09 -6.32 -7.54
CA VAL A 27 3.80 -6.38 -6.10
C VAL A 27 2.33 -6.78 -5.85
N VAL A 28 1.40 -6.24 -6.63
CA VAL A 28 -0.02 -6.63 -6.56
C VAL A 28 -0.17 -8.14 -6.74
N LYS A 29 0.48 -8.71 -7.76
CA LYS A 29 0.43 -10.15 -8.01
C LYS A 29 1.03 -10.95 -6.86
N ALA A 30 2.18 -10.52 -6.35
CA ALA A 30 2.85 -11.21 -5.25
C ALA A 30 2.00 -11.21 -3.97
N VAL A 31 1.39 -10.09 -3.63
CA VAL A 31 0.51 -9.98 -2.46
C VAL A 31 -0.73 -10.85 -2.63
N HIS A 32 -1.34 -10.80 -3.81
CA HIS A 32 -2.53 -11.60 -4.10
C HIS A 32 -2.27 -13.10 -3.97
N ASN A 33 -1.08 -13.55 -4.34
CA ASN A 33 -0.72 -14.96 -4.30
C ASN A 33 -0.18 -15.44 -2.95
N ASP A 34 0.02 -14.55 -2.00
CA ASP A 34 0.55 -14.91 -0.67
C ASP A 34 -0.61 -15.23 0.28
N PRO A 35 -0.65 -16.46 0.85
CA PRO A 35 -1.76 -16.87 1.72
C PRO A 35 -1.80 -16.14 3.05
N GLU A 36 -0.73 -15.47 3.47
CA GLU A 36 -0.68 -14.73 4.73
C GLU A 36 -1.04 -13.25 4.57
N LEU A 37 -1.20 -12.78 3.32
CA LEU A 37 -1.49 -11.39 3.01
C LEU A 37 -2.85 -11.27 2.36
N THR A 38 -3.52 -10.16 2.62
CA THR A 38 -4.77 -9.79 1.94
C THR A 38 -4.57 -8.49 1.20
N LEU A 39 -4.72 -8.50 -0.10
CA LEU A 39 -4.70 -7.28 -0.90
C LEU A 39 -6.02 -6.54 -0.69
N VAL A 40 -5.97 -5.32 -0.16
CA VAL A 40 -7.18 -4.54 0.14
C VAL A 40 -7.29 -3.26 -0.66
N GLY A 41 -6.29 -2.91 -1.46
CA GLY A 41 -6.36 -1.72 -2.29
C GLY A 41 -5.12 -1.48 -3.13
N GLY A 42 -5.25 -0.50 -4.01
CA GLY A 42 -4.17 0.03 -4.80
C GLY A 42 -4.38 1.51 -5.02
N ILE A 43 -3.30 2.24 -5.22
CA ILE A 43 -3.32 3.69 -5.43
C ILE A 43 -2.51 4.00 -6.68
N ASP A 44 -3.13 4.66 -7.64
CA ASP A 44 -2.45 5.17 -8.84
C ASP A 44 -3.34 6.21 -9.50
N PRO A 45 -2.91 7.49 -9.55
CA PRO A 45 -3.72 8.54 -10.15
C PRO A 45 -4.06 8.29 -11.61
N THR A 46 -3.15 7.64 -12.36
CA THR A 46 -3.33 7.41 -13.80
C THR A 46 -4.29 6.25 -14.09
N LYS A 47 -4.59 5.42 -13.11
CA LYS A 47 -5.44 4.23 -13.23
C LYS A 47 -6.63 4.27 -12.27
N ALA A 48 -6.93 5.43 -11.71
CA ALA A 48 -8.03 5.58 -10.75
C ALA A 48 -9.36 5.08 -11.33
N GLY A 49 -10.14 4.40 -10.52
CA GLY A 49 -11.43 3.85 -10.92
C GLY A 49 -11.37 2.48 -11.59
N GLN A 50 -10.19 2.03 -11.99
CA GLN A 50 -10.03 0.71 -12.62
C GLN A 50 -9.83 -0.37 -11.55
N ASP A 51 -10.10 -1.62 -11.91
CA ASP A 51 -9.88 -2.74 -10.99
C ASP A 51 -8.38 -3.01 -10.83
N VAL A 52 -7.93 -3.15 -9.60
CA VAL A 52 -6.51 -3.35 -9.27
C VAL A 52 -5.96 -4.63 -9.89
N GLY A 53 -6.74 -5.72 -9.86
CA GLY A 53 -6.33 -6.99 -10.46
C GLY A 53 -6.23 -6.92 -11.96
N SER A 54 -7.21 -6.31 -12.62
CA SER A 54 -7.22 -6.15 -14.09
C SER A 54 -6.02 -5.30 -14.54
N VAL A 55 -5.70 -4.24 -13.83
CA VAL A 55 -4.53 -3.41 -14.14
C VAL A 55 -3.23 -4.21 -14.01
N ALA A 56 -3.15 -5.11 -13.04
CA ALA A 56 -1.98 -5.97 -12.85
C ALA A 56 -1.90 -7.13 -13.86
N GLY A 57 -2.94 -7.33 -14.67
CA GLY A 57 -2.95 -8.39 -15.66
C GLY A 57 -3.40 -9.75 -15.14
N ILE A 58 -4.10 -9.76 -14.02
CA ILE A 58 -4.72 -10.97 -13.45
C ILE A 58 -6.23 -10.84 -13.49
N GLU A 59 -6.95 -11.76 -12.86
CA GLU A 59 -8.41 -11.70 -12.82
C GLU A 59 -8.92 -10.45 -12.11
N GLN A 60 -10.15 -10.07 -12.42
CA GLN A 60 -10.81 -8.98 -11.72
C GLN A 60 -10.98 -9.35 -10.24
N LEU A 61 -10.51 -8.47 -9.35
CA LEU A 61 -10.54 -8.71 -7.91
C LEU A 61 -11.69 -8.00 -7.19
N GLY A 62 -12.36 -7.08 -7.85
CA GLY A 62 -13.39 -6.26 -7.22
C GLY A 62 -12.82 -5.15 -6.33
N ILE A 63 -11.57 -4.78 -6.54
CA ILE A 63 -10.86 -3.76 -5.77
C ILE A 63 -10.63 -2.55 -6.66
N THR A 64 -11.24 -1.42 -6.33
CA THR A 64 -11.14 -0.20 -7.13
C THR A 64 -9.86 0.56 -6.81
N MET A 65 -9.13 0.94 -7.86
CA MET A 65 -7.92 1.75 -7.73
C MET A 65 -8.27 3.15 -7.22
N ASN A 66 -7.62 3.59 -6.15
CA ASN A 66 -7.75 4.94 -5.62
C ASN A 66 -6.83 5.92 -6.35
N ALA A 67 -7.20 7.19 -6.36
CA ALA A 67 -6.40 8.22 -7.02
C ALA A 67 -5.28 8.76 -6.13
N SER A 68 -5.45 8.75 -4.80
CA SER A 68 -4.49 9.35 -3.88
C SER A 68 -4.48 8.67 -2.52
N ILE A 69 -3.39 8.90 -1.77
CA ILE A 69 -3.25 8.50 -0.38
C ILE A 69 -4.38 9.09 0.47
N ASP A 70 -4.75 10.34 0.23
CA ASP A 70 -5.76 11.01 1.05
C ASP A 70 -7.11 10.31 1.02
N GLU A 71 -7.50 9.75 -0.12
CA GLU A 71 -8.73 8.95 -0.22
C GLU A 71 -8.67 7.72 0.69
N VAL A 72 -7.51 7.06 0.74
CA VAL A 72 -7.30 5.86 1.54
C VAL A 72 -7.33 6.16 3.03
N LEU A 73 -6.69 7.25 3.46
CA LEU A 73 -6.58 7.60 4.88
C LEU A 73 -7.92 7.96 5.50
N GLY A 74 -8.88 8.41 4.69
CA GLY A 74 -10.22 8.76 5.16
C GLY A 74 -11.18 7.58 5.28
N THR A 75 -10.77 6.40 4.88
CA THR A 75 -11.65 5.22 4.83
C THR A 75 -11.04 4.03 5.57
N ASN A 76 -10.94 2.91 4.91
CA ASN A 76 -10.53 1.64 5.49
C ASN A 76 -9.01 1.48 5.39
N LYS A 77 -8.27 1.96 6.39
CA LYS A 77 -6.82 1.94 6.38
C LYS A 77 -6.27 0.50 6.34
N PRO A 78 -5.22 0.26 5.55
CA PRO A 78 -4.52 -1.02 5.59
C PRO A 78 -3.56 -1.10 6.78
N ASP A 79 -2.98 -2.28 6.99
CA ASP A 79 -1.90 -2.45 7.97
C ASP A 79 -0.57 -1.98 7.39
N VAL A 80 -0.35 -2.27 6.11
CA VAL A 80 0.90 -1.97 5.41
C VAL A 80 0.61 -1.39 4.03
N ILE A 81 1.38 -0.38 3.64
CA ILE A 81 1.43 0.11 2.26
C ILE A 81 2.83 -0.14 1.71
N VAL A 82 2.88 -0.82 0.57
CA VAL A 82 4.13 -0.98 -0.20
C VAL A 82 4.16 0.12 -1.26
N ASP A 83 5.21 0.94 -1.25
CA ASP A 83 5.30 2.12 -2.11
C ASP A 83 6.34 1.95 -3.21
N PHE A 84 5.87 1.99 -4.47
CA PHE A 84 6.69 2.01 -5.67
C PHE A 84 6.29 3.21 -6.55
N THR A 85 6.20 4.38 -5.98
CA THR A 85 5.90 5.62 -6.69
C THR A 85 7.16 6.21 -7.32
N ASN A 86 7.45 7.47 -7.09
CA ASN A 86 8.65 8.12 -7.60
C ASN A 86 9.28 9.02 -6.53
N PRO A 87 10.56 9.41 -6.71
CA PRO A 87 11.27 10.20 -5.69
C PRO A 87 10.64 11.54 -5.36
N ALA A 88 9.85 12.11 -6.28
CA ALA A 88 9.24 13.42 -6.07
C ALA A 88 8.13 13.39 -5.02
N VAL A 89 7.46 12.25 -4.85
CA VAL A 89 6.28 12.16 -3.97
C VAL A 89 6.47 11.26 -2.76
N ILE A 90 7.52 10.45 -2.72
CA ILE A 90 7.66 9.42 -1.67
C ILE A 90 7.78 10.00 -0.27
N TYR A 91 8.52 11.08 -0.10
CA TYR A 91 8.73 11.67 1.22
C TYR A 91 7.41 12.15 1.84
N GLU A 92 6.64 12.96 1.12
CA GLU A 92 5.37 13.47 1.62
C GLU A 92 4.34 12.36 1.82
N ASN A 93 4.27 11.41 0.90
CA ASN A 93 3.37 10.28 1.03
C ASN A 93 3.73 9.42 2.24
N ALA A 94 5.02 9.14 2.46
CA ALA A 94 5.46 8.36 3.61
C ALA A 94 5.13 9.05 4.93
N LYS A 95 5.30 10.37 5.00
CA LYS A 95 4.91 11.13 6.20
C LYS A 95 3.43 10.94 6.52
N LYS A 96 2.56 11.06 5.52
CA LYS A 96 1.12 10.88 5.69
C LYS A 96 0.77 9.48 6.17
N MET A 97 1.36 8.46 5.52
CA MET A 97 1.09 7.07 5.86
C MET A 97 1.56 6.73 7.28
N LEU A 98 2.78 7.08 7.63
CA LEU A 98 3.35 6.82 8.95
C LEU A 98 2.60 7.57 10.05
N SER A 99 2.24 8.82 9.79
CA SER A 99 1.48 9.63 10.75
C SER A 99 0.08 9.06 11.01
N ALA A 100 -0.46 8.30 10.06
CA ALA A 100 -1.73 7.59 10.20
C ALA A 100 -1.60 6.24 10.89
N GLY A 101 -0.40 5.85 11.31
CA GLY A 101 -0.16 4.58 11.98
C GLY A 101 -0.03 3.39 11.05
N ILE A 102 0.25 3.63 9.76
CA ILE A 102 0.39 2.57 8.76
C ILE A 102 1.87 2.22 8.61
N HIS A 103 2.19 0.92 8.57
CA HIS A 103 3.54 0.48 8.24
C HIS A 103 3.81 0.71 6.75
N VAL A 104 5.00 1.18 6.42
CA VAL A 104 5.36 1.51 5.05
C VAL A 104 6.60 0.75 4.63
N VAL A 105 6.51 0.04 3.50
CA VAL A 105 7.65 -0.58 2.83
C VAL A 105 7.94 0.26 1.59
N ILE A 106 9.11 0.89 1.55
CA ILE A 106 9.46 1.81 0.47
C ILE A 106 10.41 1.14 -0.51
N GLY A 107 9.94 0.91 -1.73
CA GLY A 107 10.77 0.44 -2.85
C GLY A 107 11.29 1.59 -3.71
N THR A 108 10.79 2.81 -3.49
CA THR A 108 11.20 3.99 -4.23
C THR A 108 12.52 4.54 -3.67
N THR A 109 13.43 4.95 -4.55
CA THR A 109 14.69 5.58 -4.17
C THR A 109 14.54 7.10 -4.09
N GLY A 110 15.58 7.79 -3.61
CA GLY A 110 15.65 9.25 -3.65
C GLY A 110 15.44 9.95 -2.31
N LEU A 111 15.21 9.20 -1.22
CA LEU A 111 15.18 9.80 0.11
C LEU A 111 16.59 10.13 0.59
N THR A 112 16.76 11.32 1.18
CA THR A 112 18.01 11.67 1.86
C THR A 112 18.12 10.94 3.19
N ALA A 113 19.33 10.89 3.76
CA ALA A 113 19.53 10.30 5.08
C ALA A 113 18.70 11.02 6.15
N GLU A 114 18.64 12.36 6.06
CA GLU A 114 17.84 13.18 6.98
C GLU A 114 16.34 12.86 6.88
N GLN A 115 15.83 12.71 5.65
CA GLN A 115 14.43 12.34 5.42
C GLN A 115 14.13 10.95 5.98
N ARG A 116 15.03 9.98 5.78
CA ARG A 116 14.85 8.64 6.34
C ARG A 116 14.81 8.66 7.87
N ASP A 117 15.68 9.43 8.49
CA ASP A 117 15.71 9.56 9.95
C ASP A 117 14.42 10.19 10.49
N GLU A 118 13.93 11.22 9.81
CA GLU A 118 12.67 11.86 10.16
C GLU A 118 11.48 10.89 10.04
N LEU A 119 11.41 10.15 8.93
CA LEU A 119 10.36 9.17 8.72
C LEU A 119 10.40 8.06 9.76
N ASP A 120 11.58 7.58 10.10
CA ASP A 120 11.76 6.57 11.15
C ASP A 120 11.23 7.08 12.49
N ALA A 121 11.53 8.33 12.85
CA ALA A 121 11.03 8.93 14.07
C ALA A 121 9.50 9.02 14.09
N ILE A 122 8.88 9.42 12.97
CA ILE A 122 7.43 9.49 12.84
C ILE A 122 6.82 8.09 13.02
N GLY A 123 7.39 7.09 12.36
CA GLY A 123 6.91 5.71 12.46
C GLY A 123 6.96 5.16 13.89
N ARG A 124 8.00 5.50 14.64
CA ARG A 124 8.14 5.06 16.04
C ARG A 124 7.12 5.71 16.97
N GLN A 125 6.62 6.89 16.66
CA GLN A 125 5.64 7.62 17.47
C GLN A 125 4.20 7.13 17.21
N ASN A 126 4.00 6.44 16.15
CA ASN A 126 2.68 6.00 15.70
C ASN A 126 2.64 4.48 15.49
#